data_e0129e977eefbc851ddadb0e31669fb7
#
_entry.id   e0129e977eefbc851ddadb0e31669fb7
#
_cell.length_a   1.000
_cell.length_b   1.000
_cell.length_c   1.000
_cell.angle_alpha   90.00
_cell.angle_beta   90.00
_cell.angle_gamma   90.00
#
_symmetry.space_group_name_H-M   'P 1'
#
loop_
_entity.id
_entity.type
_entity.pdbx_description
1 polymer ?
#
loop_
_entity_poly.entity_id
_entity_poly.type
_entity_poly.pdbx_seq_one_letter_code
_entity_poly.pdbx_strand_id
1 'polypeptide(L)'
;MPRLSNSCLKVARCCLYFALLNGISSAQAETRALGFAGVNLSGAEFASSKKPGILNKDYTYPASSDYSYFSNAGMNTIRLPVLWERLQPNALGELDPTQMAQLQLAVARAKAWGMYLIIDIHNYGKYYGGKIGGPQTPISTFTDVWRRLAKAFNSDNAVIFGLMNEPNNISAREWAGAAQAAINAIRETRANNLILVPGALWTGAHSWDKPTNDGSSNATALTSIYDPLNRYAFEVHQYLDADSSGTRGVCGSSTVGVDRLRKFTDWLRANRKLGFLAEFGSANDPVCNDALSEMLGYIEKNVDVWMGWTWWAAGAWWNSSYAFNVYPNKDGTNKPQMAILSPLATRATRVPAAAAARVPRVQPLR
;
A
#
# COMPACT_ATOMS: atom_id res chain seq x y z
N MET A 1 -57.30 22.91 78.62
CA MET A 1 -58.63 22.43 78.18
C MET A 1 -59.14 23.41 77.11
N PRO A 2 -59.81 23.02 76.05
CA PRO A 2 -59.98 21.72 75.39
C PRO A 2 -59.58 21.63 73.92
N ARG A 3 -59.34 20.42 73.48
CA ARG A 3 -59.89 19.63 72.33
C ARG A 3 -59.60 20.14 70.89
N LEU A 4 -58.74 19.44 70.24
CA LEU A 4 -58.82 18.54 69.07
C LEU A 4 -59.95 18.77 68.04
N SER A 5 -59.61 18.96 66.79
CA SER A 5 -60.33 18.39 65.67
C SER A 5 -59.37 18.03 64.51
N ASN A 6 -59.49 16.76 64.12
CA ASN A 6 -58.87 16.15 62.94
C ASN A 6 -59.48 16.67 61.66
N SER A 7 -58.70 16.94 60.66
CA SER A 7 -59.12 17.00 59.25
C SER A 7 -58.17 16.27 58.38
N CYS A 8 -58.59 15.23 57.76
CA CYS A 8 -57.96 14.40 56.77
C CYS A 8 -57.51 15.26 55.51
N LEU A 9 -56.27 15.25 55.21
CA LEU A 9 -55.83 15.62 53.87
C LEU A 9 -55.53 14.36 53.05
N LYS A 10 -56.36 14.18 52.03
CA LYS A 10 -56.14 13.17 50.97
C LYS A 10 -54.95 13.58 50.14
N VAL A 11 -53.91 12.79 50.13
CA VAL A 11 -52.76 12.91 49.22
C VAL A 11 -53.12 12.24 47.91
N ALA A 12 -53.33 13.02 46.86
CA ALA A 12 -53.44 12.53 45.49
C ALA A 12 -52.06 12.16 44.99
N ARG A 13 -51.84 10.86 44.74
CA ARG A 13 -50.66 10.37 44.03
C ARG A 13 -50.79 10.71 42.54
N CYS A 14 -50.10 11.73 42.06
CA CYS A 14 -49.81 11.94 40.64
C CYS A 14 -48.73 10.98 40.21
N CYS A 15 -49.06 9.90 39.49
CA CYS A 15 -48.07 9.08 38.75
C CYS A 15 -47.59 9.82 37.52
N LEU A 16 -46.43 10.43 37.62
CA LEU A 16 -45.68 10.88 36.42
C LEU A 16 -45.04 9.63 35.78
N TYR A 17 -45.60 9.19 34.67
CA TYR A 17 -44.92 8.30 33.73
C TYR A 17 -43.82 9.08 33.01
N PHE A 18 -42.58 8.92 33.43
CA PHE A 18 -41.43 9.26 32.60
C PHE A 18 -41.33 8.22 31.48
N ALA A 19 -41.81 8.55 30.30
CA ALA A 19 -41.50 7.84 29.09
C ALA A 19 -40.01 8.09 28.79
N LEU A 20 -39.15 7.15 29.17
CA LEU A 20 -37.78 7.04 28.66
C LEU A 20 -37.86 6.72 27.16
N LEU A 21 -37.85 7.75 26.30
CA LEU A 21 -37.51 7.64 24.91
C LEU A 21 -36.06 7.23 24.84
N ASN A 22 -35.79 5.92 24.81
CA ASN A 22 -34.53 5.39 24.33
C ASN A 22 -34.40 5.78 22.84
N GLY A 23 -33.81 6.94 22.61
CA GLY A 23 -33.30 7.30 21.30
C GLY A 23 -32.21 6.28 20.94
N ILE A 24 -32.59 5.25 20.18
CA ILE A 24 -31.65 4.42 19.46
C ILE A 24 -31.00 5.36 18.45
N SER A 25 -29.92 6.00 18.88
CA SER A 25 -28.98 6.63 17.94
C SER A 25 -28.48 5.50 17.06
N SER A 26 -29.04 5.38 15.88
CA SER A 26 -28.44 4.60 14.81
C SER A 26 -27.07 5.24 14.57
N ALA A 27 -26.03 4.69 15.18
CA ALA A 27 -24.67 4.96 14.75
C ALA A 27 -24.65 4.60 13.27
N GLN A 28 -24.76 5.61 12.41
CA GLN A 28 -24.44 5.44 11.01
C GLN A 28 -23.03 4.89 10.99
N ALA A 29 -22.88 3.64 10.58
CA ALA A 29 -21.59 3.07 10.31
C ALA A 29 -20.96 4.02 9.27
N GLU A 30 -19.98 4.82 9.70
CA GLU A 30 -19.18 5.61 8.77
C GLU A 30 -18.70 4.63 7.71
N THR A 31 -19.14 4.80 6.48
CA THR A 31 -18.69 4.00 5.35
C THR A 31 -17.20 4.26 5.21
N ARG A 32 -16.41 3.33 5.75
CA ARG A 32 -14.96 3.38 5.66
C ARG A 32 -14.60 3.31 4.17
N ALA A 33 -13.89 4.30 3.67
CA ALA A 33 -13.37 4.30 2.31
C ALA A 33 -11.90 3.88 2.32
N LEU A 34 -11.38 3.47 1.16
CA LEU A 34 -9.95 3.25 0.98
C LEU A 34 -9.19 4.56 1.25
N GLY A 35 -8.02 4.46 1.88
CA GLY A 35 -7.18 5.63 2.16
C GLY A 35 -6.28 6.03 0.99
N PHE A 36 -5.99 5.07 0.09
CA PHE A 36 -4.97 5.20 -0.94
C PHE A 36 -5.47 4.66 -2.27
N ALA A 37 -5.30 5.45 -3.33
CA ALA A 37 -5.52 5.03 -4.70
C ALA A 37 -4.54 5.76 -5.61
N GLY A 38 -3.85 5.04 -6.47
CA GLY A 38 -2.78 5.67 -7.21
C GLY A 38 -2.15 4.85 -8.33
N VAL A 39 -0.93 5.21 -8.65
CA VAL A 39 -0.18 4.66 -9.78
C VAL A 39 1.30 4.48 -9.44
N ASN A 40 1.91 3.46 -10.03
CA ASN A 40 3.36 3.32 -10.07
C ASN A 40 3.92 4.26 -11.14
N LEU A 41 4.74 5.24 -10.75
CA LEU A 41 5.47 6.10 -11.68
C LEU A 41 6.86 5.52 -11.91
N SER A 42 6.95 4.63 -12.89
CA SER A 42 8.17 3.94 -13.29
C SER A 42 9.15 4.84 -14.03
N GLY A 43 10.42 4.54 -13.90
CA GLY A 43 11.51 5.25 -14.57
C GLY A 43 12.82 5.25 -13.80
N ALA A 44 12.80 5.41 -12.48
CA ALA A 44 14.01 5.46 -11.67
C ALA A 44 14.65 4.08 -11.43
N GLU A 45 13.94 2.98 -11.72
CA GLU A 45 14.41 1.60 -11.72
C GLU A 45 14.89 1.11 -13.10
N PHE A 46 14.60 1.86 -14.19
CA PHE A 46 14.90 1.45 -15.56
C PHE A 46 16.39 1.17 -15.79
N ALA A 47 16.70 0.37 -16.82
CA ALA A 47 18.05 -0.08 -17.14
C ALA A 47 18.80 -0.64 -15.91
N SER A 48 18.14 -1.51 -15.14
CA SER A 48 18.65 -2.10 -13.89
C SER A 48 19.97 -2.88 -14.05
N SER A 49 20.36 -3.26 -15.26
CA SER A 49 21.68 -3.85 -15.56
C SER A 49 22.81 -2.83 -15.51
N LYS A 50 22.52 -1.52 -15.68
CA LYS A 50 23.50 -0.44 -15.60
C LYS A 50 23.52 0.15 -14.19
N LYS A 51 24.57 -0.12 -13.46
CA LYS A 51 24.75 0.28 -12.06
C LYS A 51 26.00 1.13 -11.88
N PRO A 52 25.86 2.39 -11.45
CA PRO A 52 24.64 3.10 -11.09
C PRO A 52 23.79 3.57 -12.28
N GLY A 53 24.33 3.62 -13.51
CA GLY A 53 23.69 4.24 -14.67
C GLY A 53 23.78 5.77 -14.65
N ILE A 54 23.23 6.43 -15.67
CA ILE A 54 23.26 7.88 -15.85
C ILE A 54 21.84 8.43 -15.83
N LEU A 55 21.54 9.34 -14.90
CA LEU A 55 20.26 10.03 -14.81
C LEU A 55 19.92 10.75 -16.12
N ASN A 56 18.66 10.65 -16.54
CA ASN A 56 18.11 11.17 -17.81
C ASN A 56 18.69 10.55 -19.09
N LYS A 57 19.45 9.46 -18.96
CA LYS A 57 19.94 8.65 -20.08
C LYS A 57 19.57 7.19 -19.95
N ASP A 58 19.82 6.60 -18.79
CA ASP A 58 19.54 5.19 -18.49
C ASP A 58 18.29 5.04 -17.64
N TYR A 59 17.96 6.05 -16.84
CA TYR A 59 16.78 6.11 -15.98
C TYR A 59 16.35 7.57 -15.77
N THR A 60 15.12 7.76 -15.28
CA THR A 60 14.56 9.10 -15.04
C THR A 60 13.64 9.10 -13.83
N TYR A 61 13.47 10.26 -13.20
CA TYR A 61 12.47 10.48 -12.17
C TYR A 61 11.25 11.22 -12.75
N PRO A 62 10.03 11.03 -12.14
CA PRO A 62 8.83 11.68 -12.63
C PRO A 62 8.92 13.21 -12.64
N ALA A 63 8.38 13.83 -13.67
CA ALA A 63 8.27 15.28 -13.78
C ALA A 63 7.12 15.83 -12.91
N SER A 64 7.08 17.14 -12.65
CA SER A 64 5.99 17.76 -11.87
C SER A 64 4.63 17.59 -12.53
N SER A 65 4.56 17.57 -13.85
CA SER A 65 3.35 17.33 -14.63
C SER A 65 2.71 15.97 -14.36
N ASP A 66 3.50 14.95 -14.01
CA ASP A 66 3.01 13.60 -13.77
C ASP A 66 2.17 13.56 -12.49
N TYR A 67 2.64 14.23 -11.43
CA TYR A 67 1.89 14.35 -10.17
C TYR A 67 0.59 15.12 -10.36
N SER A 68 0.63 16.25 -11.09
CA SER A 68 -0.58 17.04 -11.36
C SER A 68 -1.61 16.27 -12.19
N TYR A 69 -1.17 15.51 -13.18
CA TYR A 69 -2.06 14.71 -14.02
C TYR A 69 -2.79 13.64 -13.18
N PHE A 70 -2.08 12.84 -12.41
CA PHE A 70 -2.70 11.77 -11.61
C PHE A 70 -3.50 12.30 -10.43
N SER A 71 -3.10 13.41 -9.80
CA SER A 71 -3.92 14.08 -8.79
C SER A 71 -5.24 14.59 -9.38
N ASN A 72 -5.21 15.21 -10.55
CA ASN A 72 -6.42 15.68 -11.25
C ASN A 72 -7.31 14.51 -11.70
N ALA A 73 -6.73 13.32 -11.92
CA ALA A 73 -7.47 12.08 -12.17
C ALA A 73 -8.05 11.43 -10.90
N GLY A 74 -7.97 12.09 -9.74
CA GLY A 74 -8.53 11.64 -8.46
C GLY A 74 -7.61 10.73 -7.64
N MET A 75 -6.37 10.48 -8.08
CA MET A 75 -5.40 9.68 -7.36
C MET A 75 -4.68 10.49 -6.28
N ASN A 76 -4.40 9.87 -5.14
CA ASN A 76 -3.69 10.50 -4.03
C ASN A 76 -2.38 9.80 -3.66
N THR A 77 -1.94 8.80 -4.42
CA THR A 77 -0.79 7.98 -4.06
C THR A 77 0.08 7.69 -5.28
N ILE A 78 1.37 7.93 -5.14
CA ILE A 78 2.38 7.52 -6.11
C ILE A 78 3.25 6.44 -5.47
N ARG A 79 3.41 5.29 -6.11
CA ARG A 79 4.48 4.34 -5.82
C ARG A 79 5.64 4.64 -6.75
N LEU A 80 6.80 4.92 -6.20
CA LEU A 80 8.02 5.29 -6.93
C LEU A 80 9.05 4.16 -6.82
N PRO A 81 9.15 3.30 -7.84
CA PRO A 81 10.19 2.29 -7.92
C PRO A 81 11.57 2.94 -8.04
N VAL A 82 12.53 2.51 -7.20
CA VAL A 82 13.91 2.99 -7.25
C VAL A 82 14.89 1.83 -7.10
N LEU A 83 16.02 1.90 -7.77
CA LEU A 83 17.03 0.84 -7.71
C LEU A 83 17.93 1.05 -6.48
N TRP A 84 18.09 0.02 -5.64
CA TRP A 84 18.88 0.09 -4.41
C TRP A 84 20.35 0.47 -4.69
N GLU A 85 20.96 -0.14 -5.71
CA GLU A 85 22.35 0.13 -6.07
C GLU A 85 22.61 1.57 -6.53
N ARG A 86 21.55 2.30 -6.91
CA ARG A 86 21.65 3.74 -7.18
C ARG A 86 21.54 4.54 -5.89
N LEU A 87 20.62 4.14 -5.01
CA LEU A 87 20.45 4.80 -3.70
C LEU A 87 21.67 4.64 -2.81
N GLN A 88 22.25 3.44 -2.76
CA GLN A 88 23.38 3.09 -1.92
C GLN A 88 24.40 2.29 -2.74
N PRO A 89 25.30 2.96 -3.45
CA PRO A 89 26.26 2.30 -4.35
C PRO A 89 27.23 1.34 -3.64
N ASN A 90 27.53 1.61 -2.38
CA ASN A 90 28.39 0.76 -1.54
C ASN A 90 27.58 0.21 -0.36
N ALA A 91 27.66 -1.09 -0.13
CA ALA A 91 27.03 -1.72 1.02
C ALA A 91 27.45 -1.04 2.33
N LEU A 92 26.49 -0.70 3.18
CA LEU A 92 26.69 0.03 4.45
C LEU A 92 27.28 1.45 4.27
N GLY A 93 27.45 1.92 3.04
CA GLY A 93 27.93 3.27 2.72
C GLY A 93 26.84 4.33 2.83
N GLU A 94 27.22 5.59 2.59
CA GLU A 94 26.28 6.70 2.54
C GLU A 94 25.33 6.57 1.34
N LEU A 95 24.13 7.12 1.47
CA LEU A 95 23.21 7.24 0.34
C LEU A 95 23.76 8.25 -0.68
N ASP A 96 23.61 7.94 -1.95
CA ASP A 96 24.05 8.83 -3.03
C ASP A 96 23.32 10.17 -2.96
N PRO A 97 24.04 11.31 -2.88
CA PRO A 97 23.41 12.61 -2.69
C PRO A 97 22.53 13.04 -3.87
N THR A 98 22.86 12.61 -5.10
CA THR A 98 22.05 12.90 -6.28
C THR A 98 20.72 12.17 -6.22
N GLN A 99 20.73 10.88 -5.86
CA GLN A 99 19.51 10.10 -5.72
C GLN A 99 18.65 10.61 -4.54
N MET A 100 19.28 10.98 -3.44
CA MET A 100 18.55 11.57 -2.30
C MET A 100 17.89 12.91 -2.67
N ALA A 101 18.58 13.77 -3.45
CA ALA A 101 17.98 15.00 -3.96
C ALA A 101 16.77 14.71 -4.87
N GLN A 102 16.84 13.68 -5.73
CA GLN A 102 15.70 13.27 -6.56
C GLN A 102 14.54 12.73 -5.73
N LEU A 103 14.78 11.91 -4.70
CA LEU A 103 13.74 11.43 -3.79
C LEU A 103 13.08 12.58 -3.03
N GLN A 104 13.86 13.51 -2.49
CA GLN A 104 13.35 14.69 -1.80
C GLN A 104 12.49 15.55 -2.72
N LEU A 105 12.91 15.73 -3.97
CA LEU A 105 12.14 16.44 -4.99
C LEU A 105 10.83 15.71 -5.33
N ALA A 106 10.87 14.37 -5.45
CA ALA A 106 9.68 13.54 -5.69
C ALA A 106 8.67 13.67 -4.53
N VAL A 107 9.14 13.63 -3.28
CA VAL A 107 8.31 13.85 -2.08
C VAL A 107 7.71 15.25 -2.09
N ALA A 108 8.51 16.29 -2.38
CA ALA A 108 8.01 17.66 -2.44
C ALA A 108 6.93 17.84 -3.52
N ARG A 109 7.12 17.23 -4.71
CA ARG A 109 6.13 17.23 -5.79
C ARG A 109 4.83 16.51 -5.39
N ALA A 110 4.92 15.32 -4.79
CA ALA A 110 3.75 14.59 -4.30
C ALA A 110 2.96 15.44 -3.29
N LYS A 111 3.63 16.03 -2.32
CA LYS A 111 3.01 16.89 -1.29
C LYS A 111 2.37 18.14 -1.86
N ALA A 112 2.97 18.76 -2.87
CA ALA A 112 2.39 19.94 -3.55
C ALA A 112 1.02 19.64 -4.18
N TRP A 113 0.75 18.37 -4.49
CA TRP A 113 -0.52 17.89 -5.02
C TRP A 113 -1.35 17.10 -4.01
N GLY A 114 -1.03 17.16 -2.71
CA GLY A 114 -1.75 16.47 -1.64
C GLY A 114 -1.64 14.94 -1.72
N MET A 115 -0.58 14.41 -2.35
CA MET A 115 -0.39 12.99 -2.58
C MET A 115 0.61 12.38 -1.58
N TYR A 116 0.44 11.08 -1.33
CA TYR A 116 1.42 10.22 -0.67
C TYR A 116 2.45 9.70 -1.66
N LEU A 117 3.67 9.46 -1.18
CA LEU A 117 4.72 8.82 -1.96
C LEU A 117 5.18 7.54 -1.26
N ILE A 118 5.03 6.40 -1.94
CA ILE A 118 5.63 5.14 -1.53
C ILE A 118 7.02 5.07 -2.17
N ILE A 119 8.07 5.06 -1.34
CA ILE A 119 9.43 4.75 -1.79
C ILE A 119 9.56 3.23 -1.83
N ASP A 120 9.70 2.67 -3.01
CA ASP A 120 9.83 1.24 -3.23
C ASP A 120 11.24 0.88 -3.67
N ILE A 121 11.94 0.04 -2.89
CA ILE A 121 13.22 -0.55 -3.31
C ILE A 121 12.93 -1.68 -4.30
N HIS A 122 13.14 -1.41 -5.60
CA HIS A 122 12.70 -2.27 -6.71
C HIS A 122 13.73 -3.33 -7.09
N ASN A 123 14.10 -4.22 -6.15
CA ASN A 123 15.29 -5.07 -6.27
C ASN A 123 15.06 -6.57 -6.09
N TYR A 124 13.81 -7.06 -6.02
CA TYR A 124 13.49 -8.50 -6.05
C TYR A 124 14.20 -9.34 -4.97
N GLY A 125 14.44 -8.75 -3.78
CA GLY A 125 15.14 -9.41 -2.67
C GLY A 125 16.65 -9.51 -2.85
N LYS A 126 17.26 -8.70 -3.69
CA LYS A 126 18.68 -8.74 -4.04
C LYS A 126 19.35 -7.37 -3.98
N TYR A 127 20.67 -7.37 -3.83
CA TYR A 127 21.53 -6.20 -3.98
C TYR A 127 22.80 -6.62 -4.72
N TYR A 128 23.12 -5.97 -5.86
CA TYR A 128 24.16 -6.40 -6.80
C TYR A 128 24.10 -7.90 -7.17
N GLY A 129 22.87 -8.44 -7.25
CA GLY A 129 22.63 -9.86 -7.54
C GLY A 129 22.73 -10.79 -6.34
N GLY A 130 23.29 -10.36 -5.21
CA GLY A 130 23.35 -11.11 -3.96
C GLY A 130 22.00 -11.15 -3.26
N LYS A 131 21.53 -12.35 -2.85
CA LYS A 131 20.29 -12.53 -2.10
C LYS A 131 20.41 -11.91 -0.70
N ILE A 132 19.40 -11.17 -0.24
CA ILE A 132 19.30 -10.68 1.13
C ILE A 132 19.36 -11.85 2.12
N GLY A 133 20.18 -11.72 3.16
CA GLY A 133 20.46 -12.80 4.12
C GLY A 133 21.55 -13.78 3.66
N GLY A 134 22.03 -13.67 2.42
CA GLY A 134 23.18 -14.44 1.92
C GLY A 134 24.53 -13.80 2.26
N PRO A 135 25.64 -14.50 1.94
CA PRO A 135 26.99 -14.00 2.27
C PRO A 135 27.34 -12.65 1.61
N GLN A 136 26.85 -12.41 0.40
CA GLN A 136 27.13 -11.17 -0.35
C GLN A 136 26.25 -9.99 0.11
N THR A 137 25.08 -10.28 0.65
CA THR A 137 24.12 -9.25 1.10
C THR A 137 23.54 -9.67 2.45
N PRO A 138 24.31 -9.56 3.54
CA PRO A 138 23.80 -9.81 4.89
C PRO A 138 22.55 -8.96 5.19
N ILE A 139 21.70 -9.40 6.09
CA ILE A 139 20.51 -8.64 6.54
C ILE A 139 20.90 -7.23 7.03
N SER A 140 22.09 -7.08 7.61
CA SER A 140 22.62 -5.77 8.06
C SER A 140 22.72 -4.75 6.92
N THR A 141 23.03 -5.17 5.70
CA THR A 141 23.05 -4.28 4.53
C THR A 141 21.63 -3.78 4.20
N PHE A 142 20.64 -4.66 4.26
CA PHE A 142 19.24 -4.30 4.02
C PHE A 142 18.67 -3.40 5.13
N THR A 143 19.01 -3.67 6.38
CA THR A 143 18.58 -2.80 7.50
C THR A 143 19.27 -1.44 7.47
N ASP A 144 20.50 -1.35 6.96
CA ASP A 144 21.23 -0.07 6.88
C ASP A 144 20.58 0.89 5.88
N VAL A 145 20.25 0.44 4.66
CA VAL A 145 19.58 1.32 3.68
C VAL A 145 18.25 1.83 4.24
N TRP A 146 17.45 0.98 4.91
CA TRP A 146 16.19 1.41 5.50
C TRP A 146 16.39 2.34 6.70
N ARG A 147 17.39 2.12 7.54
CA ARG A 147 17.72 3.04 8.64
C ARG A 147 18.09 4.42 8.10
N ARG A 148 18.86 4.51 7.01
CA ARG A 148 19.25 5.77 6.38
C ARG A 148 18.06 6.48 5.73
N LEU A 149 17.25 5.78 4.95
CA LEU A 149 16.02 6.33 4.36
C LEU A 149 15.03 6.79 5.44
N ALA A 150 14.84 5.99 6.48
CA ALA A 150 13.98 6.34 7.60
C ALA A 150 14.47 7.60 8.35
N LYS A 151 15.79 7.77 8.55
CA LYS A 151 16.34 9.01 9.13
C LYS A 151 16.06 10.23 8.24
N ALA A 152 16.13 10.07 6.93
CA ALA A 152 15.91 11.17 5.98
C ALA A 152 14.45 11.61 5.90
N PHE A 153 13.49 10.68 6.13
CA PHE A 153 12.06 10.93 5.91
C PHE A 153 11.17 10.68 7.14
N ASN A 154 11.73 10.55 8.35
CA ASN A 154 11.02 10.16 9.56
C ASN A 154 9.96 11.17 10.04
N SER A 155 10.03 12.41 9.61
CA SER A 155 9.07 13.46 9.97
C SER A 155 8.00 13.70 8.91
N ASP A 156 8.04 12.98 7.80
CA ASP A 156 7.13 13.20 6.68
C ASP A 156 6.06 12.10 6.57
N ASN A 157 4.86 12.40 7.10
CA ASN A 157 3.73 11.48 7.08
C ASN A 157 3.18 11.19 5.67
N ALA A 158 3.58 11.94 4.65
CA ALA A 158 3.24 11.68 3.27
C ALA A 158 4.12 10.61 2.64
N VAL A 159 5.24 10.24 3.29
CA VAL A 159 6.14 9.19 2.81
C VAL A 159 5.76 7.83 3.42
N ILE A 160 5.64 6.83 2.58
CA ILE A 160 5.37 5.43 2.90
C ILE A 160 6.58 4.61 2.48
N PHE A 161 7.00 3.64 3.29
CA PHE A 161 8.14 2.77 3.02
C PHE A 161 7.68 1.43 2.45
N GLY A 162 7.92 1.18 1.16
CA GLY A 162 7.75 -0.12 0.51
C GLY A 162 9.04 -0.91 0.61
N LEU A 163 9.11 -1.91 1.50
CA LEU A 163 10.38 -2.51 1.90
C LEU A 163 11.17 -3.10 0.74
N MET A 164 10.51 -3.74 -0.21
CA MET A 164 11.17 -4.41 -1.33
C MET A 164 10.14 -4.77 -2.41
N ASN A 165 10.44 -4.50 -3.67
CA ASN A 165 9.66 -5.07 -4.76
C ASN A 165 9.89 -6.57 -4.87
N GLU A 166 8.81 -7.34 -4.89
CA GLU A 166 8.74 -8.73 -5.34
C GLU A 166 9.88 -9.65 -4.87
N PRO A 167 10.10 -9.84 -3.58
CA PRO A 167 11.11 -10.79 -3.11
C PRO A 167 10.90 -12.16 -3.75
N ASN A 168 11.93 -12.67 -4.42
CA ASN A 168 11.91 -14.01 -5.00
C ASN A 168 13.27 -14.74 -4.79
N ASN A 169 13.30 -16.05 -5.02
CA ASN A 169 14.46 -16.90 -4.72
C ASN A 169 14.95 -16.78 -3.26
N ILE A 170 14.04 -16.41 -2.38
CA ILE A 170 14.19 -16.38 -0.92
C ILE A 170 12.99 -17.10 -0.31
N SER A 171 13.18 -17.88 0.75
CA SER A 171 12.05 -18.53 1.40
C SER A 171 11.20 -17.52 2.17
N ALA A 172 9.91 -17.85 2.39
CA ALA A 172 9.03 -16.97 3.14
C ALA A 172 9.53 -16.72 4.57
N ARG A 173 10.17 -17.70 5.18
CA ARG A 173 10.78 -17.59 6.53
C ARG A 173 11.99 -16.68 6.53
N GLU A 174 12.92 -16.86 5.58
CA GLU A 174 14.10 -15.98 5.45
C GLU A 174 13.67 -14.54 5.19
N TRP A 175 12.68 -14.35 4.30
CA TRP A 175 12.15 -13.02 4.00
C TRP A 175 11.46 -12.39 5.22
N ALA A 176 10.63 -13.12 5.96
CA ALA A 176 10.00 -12.62 7.18
C ALA A 176 11.04 -12.12 8.20
N GLY A 177 12.16 -12.85 8.37
CA GLY A 177 13.27 -12.40 9.24
C GLY A 177 13.92 -11.10 8.75
N ALA A 178 14.18 -10.98 7.44
CA ALA A 178 14.76 -9.78 6.85
C ALA A 178 13.81 -8.58 6.94
N ALA A 179 12.52 -8.76 6.64
CA ALA A 179 11.49 -7.73 6.74
C ALA A 179 11.32 -7.25 8.19
N GLN A 180 11.28 -8.17 9.16
CA GLN A 180 11.21 -7.80 10.58
C GLN A 180 12.43 -6.99 11.02
N ALA A 181 13.63 -7.37 10.58
CA ALA A 181 14.84 -6.63 10.88
C ALA A 181 14.81 -5.21 10.29
N ALA A 182 14.28 -5.04 9.07
CA ALA A 182 14.11 -3.74 8.44
C ALA A 182 13.09 -2.87 9.20
N ILE A 183 11.95 -3.43 9.62
CA ILE A 183 10.96 -2.73 10.45
C ILE A 183 11.61 -2.22 11.74
N ASN A 184 12.36 -3.08 12.44
CA ASN A 184 13.06 -2.70 13.66
C ASN A 184 14.04 -1.55 13.42
N ALA A 185 14.85 -1.64 12.36
CA ALA A 185 15.82 -0.61 11.99
C ALA A 185 15.16 0.74 11.63
N ILE A 186 13.99 0.71 10.99
CA ILE A 186 13.18 1.91 10.74
C ILE A 186 12.69 2.51 12.06
N ARG A 187 12.11 1.70 12.95
CA ARG A 187 11.56 2.18 14.23
C ARG A 187 12.61 2.68 15.22
N GLU A 188 13.83 2.14 15.19
CA GLU A 188 14.98 2.66 15.93
C GLU A 188 15.29 4.13 15.58
N THR A 189 14.97 4.59 14.37
CA THR A 189 15.12 6.01 13.98
C THR A 189 14.02 6.92 14.51
N ARG A 190 13.02 6.38 15.20
CA ARG A 190 11.78 7.04 15.63
C ARG A 190 10.85 7.40 14.47
N ALA A 191 11.08 6.86 13.28
CA ALA A 191 10.18 7.04 12.15
C ALA A 191 8.84 6.36 12.44
N ASN A 192 7.74 7.09 12.18
CA ASN A 192 6.37 6.61 12.35
C ASN A 192 5.65 6.38 11.01
N ASN A 193 6.36 6.42 9.90
CA ASN A 193 5.84 6.20 8.55
C ASN A 193 5.12 4.84 8.45
N LEU A 194 4.10 4.77 7.59
CA LEU A 194 3.49 3.50 7.20
C LEU A 194 4.52 2.64 6.46
N ILE A 195 4.54 1.35 6.75
CA ILE A 195 5.44 0.39 6.12
C ILE A 195 4.60 -0.62 5.33
N LEU A 196 4.92 -0.83 4.06
CA LEU A 196 4.37 -1.91 3.24
C LEU A 196 5.35 -3.07 3.23
N VAL A 197 4.85 -4.25 3.57
CA VAL A 197 5.64 -5.47 3.75
C VAL A 197 5.22 -6.49 2.70
N PRO A 198 5.99 -6.68 1.63
CA PRO A 198 5.70 -7.68 0.62
C PRO A 198 5.95 -9.11 1.14
N GLY A 199 5.44 -10.09 0.41
CA GLY A 199 5.76 -11.50 0.61
C GLY A 199 6.88 -11.99 -0.31
N ALA A 200 7.38 -13.20 -0.08
CA ALA A 200 8.15 -13.97 -1.06
C ALA A 200 7.24 -14.41 -2.24
N LEU A 201 7.80 -15.13 -3.23
CA LEU A 201 7.09 -15.56 -4.44
C LEU A 201 6.45 -14.38 -5.19
N TRP A 202 7.27 -13.34 -5.46
CA TRP A 202 6.86 -12.10 -6.14
C TRP A 202 5.66 -11.41 -5.47
N THR A 203 5.48 -11.63 -4.17
CA THR A 203 4.37 -11.07 -3.36
C THR A 203 2.97 -11.30 -3.95
N GLY A 204 2.80 -12.36 -4.75
CA GLY A 204 1.53 -12.66 -5.41
C GLY A 204 0.42 -12.98 -4.42
N ALA A 205 -0.74 -12.31 -4.55
CA ALA A 205 -1.90 -12.61 -3.71
C ALA A 205 -2.38 -14.06 -3.95
N HIS A 206 -2.36 -14.54 -5.20
CA HIS A 206 -2.72 -15.90 -5.60
C HIS A 206 -1.76 -16.98 -5.09
N SER A 207 -0.53 -16.59 -4.71
CA SER A 207 0.51 -17.49 -4.22
C SER A 207 0.80 -17.33 -2.73
N TRP A 208 -0.01 -16.57 -1.99
CA TRP A 208 0.24 -16.23 -0.60
C TRP A 208 0.32 -17.45 0.33
N ASP A 209 -0.45 -18.49 0.05
CA ASP A 209 -0.48 -19.76 0.78
C ASP A 209 0.44 -20.84 0.19
N LYS A 210 1.13 -20.55 -0.93
CA LYS A 210 2.00 -21.52 -1.59
C LYS A 210 3.33 -21.68 -0.84
N PRO A 211 3.85 -22.91 -0.75
CA PRO A 211 5.13 -23.15 -0.10
C PRO A 211 6.30 -22.60 -0.92
N THR A 212 7.27 -22.02 -0.24
CA THR A 212 8.62 -21.74 -0.74
C THR A 212 9.52 -22.95 -0.58
N ASN A 213 10.78 -22.88 -1.04
CA ASN A 213 11.72 -24.00 -1.09
C ASN A 213 11.97 -24.70 0.25
N ASP A 214 11.77 -23.98 1.38
CA ASP A 214 11.91 -24.53 2.74
C ASP A 214 10.60 -25.06 3.33
N GLY A 215 9.52 -25.11 2.52
CA GLY A 215 8.19 -25.54 2.94
C GLY A 215 7.37 -24.47 3.67
N SER A 216 7.94 -23.31 4.00
CA SER A 216 7.19 -22.19 4.57
C SER A 216 6.38 -21.46 3.48
N SER A 217 5.28 -20.79 3.86
CA SER A 217 4.51 -19.91 2.98
C SER A 217 4.44 -18.49 3.56
N ASN A 218 4.09 -17.50 2.73
CA ASN A 218 3.82 -16.16 3.23
C ASN A 218 2.73 -16.19 4.29
N ALA A 219 1.67 -16.98 4.06
CA ALA A 219 0.55 -17.13 4.99
C ALA A 219 0.97 -17.62 6.38
N THR A 220 2.03 -18.40 6.49
CA THR A 220 2.54 -18.90 7.79
C THR A 220 3.64 -18.03 8.35
N ALA A 221 4.64 -17.68 7.53
CA ALA A 221 5.84 -16.99 8.00
C ALA A 221 5.58 -15.53 8.38
N LEU A 222 4.73 -14.82 7.61
CA LEU A 222 4.51 -13.38 7.81
C LEU A 222 3.49 -13.08 8.94
N THR A 223 2.85 -14.08 9.52
CA THR A 223 2.02 -13.87 10.72
C THR A 223 2.84 -13.35 11.91
N SER A 224 4.14 -13.67 11.95
CA SER A 224 5.06 -13.24 13.01
C SER A 224 5.50 -11.77 12.91
N ILE A 225 5.22 -11.10 11.80
CA ILE A 225 5.59 -9.68 11.61
C ILE A 225 4.89 -8.83 12.66
N TYR A 226 5.71 -8.05 13.34
CA TYR A 226 5.31 -7.14 14.40
C TYR A 226 5.92 -5.75 14.19
N ASP A 227 5.11 -4.74 14.37
CA ASP A 227 5.52 -3.34 14.42
C ASP A 227 4.99 -2.71 15.72
N PRO A 228 5.84 -2.15 16.60
CA PRO A 228 5.40 -1.58 17.89
C PRO A 228 4.40 -0.44 17.72
N LEU A 229 4.36 0.21 16.55
CA LEU A 229 3.40 1.27 16.24
C LEU A 229 2.14 0.76 15.55
N ASN A 230 2.11 -0.53 15.17
CA ASN A 230 1.06 -1.14 14.35
C ASN A 230 0.72 -0.30 13.08
N ARG A 231 1.76 0.27 12.45
CA ARG A 231 1.65 1.10 11.24
C ARG A 231 2.29 0.41 10.04
N TYR A 232 1.73 -0.74 9.68
CA TYR A 232 2.14 -1.49 8.49
C TYR A 232 0.96 -2.18 7.84
N ALA A 233 1.13 -2.55 6.58
CA ALA A 233 0.23 -3.39 5.82
C ALA A 233 1.03 -4.39 5.00
N PHE A 234 0.42 -5.54 4.67
CA PHE A 234 1.03 -6.47 3.73
C PHE A 234 0.79 -6.00 2.30
N GLU A 235 1.88 -5.96 1.55
CA GLU A 235 1.87 -5.61 0.13
C GLU A 235 1.69 -6.86 -0.72
N VAL A 236 0.77 -6.80 -1.69
CA VAL A 236 0.62 -7.86 -2.69
C VAL A 236 0.51 -7.28 -4.08
N HIS A 237 0.94 -8.10 -5.05
CA HIS A 237 0.75 -7.87 -6.48
C HIS A 237 -0.24 -8.89 -7.04
N GLN A 238 -1.07 -8.48 -8.01
CA GLN A 238 -1.98 -9.40 -8.66
C GLN A 238 -2.28 -8.99 -10.09
N TYR A 239 -1.65 -9.65 -11.03
CA TYR A 239 -1.96 -9.51 -12.45
C TYR A 239 -3.10 -10.42 -12.87
N LEU A 240 -3.75 -10.09 -14.00
CA LEU A 240 -5.00 -10.70 -14.46
C LEU A 240 -4.82 -11.69 -15.61
N ASP A 241 -3.60 -11.80 -16.13
CA ASP A 241 -3.24 -12.79 -17.15
C ASP A 241 -3.21 -14.23 -16.58
N ALA A 242 -3.18 -15.23 -17.45
CA ALA A 242 -3.42 -16.63 -17.08
C ALA A 242 -2.47 -17.16 -15.99
N ASP A 243 -1.20 -16.75 -16.03
CA ASP A 243 -0.15 -17.15 -15.09
C ASP A 243 0.18 -16.11 -14.01
N SER A 244 -0.56 -15.01 -13.95
CA SER A 244 -0.35 -13.89 -13.01
C SER A 244 1.01 -13.17 -13.17
N SER A 245 1.69 -13.31 -14.30
CA SER A 245 3.02 -12.75 -14.50
C SER A 245 3.03 -11.25 -14.83
N GLY A 246 1.92 -10.69 -15.27
CA GLY A 246 1.86 -9.31 -15.79
C GLY A 246 2.58 -9.12 -17.12
N THR A 247 2.88 -10.21 -17.84
CA THR A 247 3.61 -10.15 -19.11
C THR A 247 2.69 -10.21 -20.32
N ARG A 248 1.41 -10.59 -20.13
CA ARG A 248 0.42 -10.73 -21.19
C ARG A 248 -0.74 -9.78 -20.98
N GLY A 249 -1.22 -9.18 -22.08
CA GLY A 249 -2.37 -8.27 -22.03
C GLY A 249 -3.72 -8.95 -21.82
N VAL A 250 -3.84 -10.26 -22.05
CA VAL A 250 -5.09 -11.01 -22.03
C VAL A 250 -5.43 -11.50 -20.64
N CYS A 251 -6.64 -11.23 -20.17
CA CYS A 251 -7.12 -11.67 -18.86
C CYS A 251 -7.70 -13.08 -18.89
N GLY A 252 -7.55 -13.83 -17.79
CA GLY A 252 -8.02 -15.21 -17.70
C GLY A 252 -9.56 -15.34 -17.70
N SER A 253 -10.25 -14.39 -17.06
CA SER A 253 -11.72 -14.27 -17.01
C SER A 253 -12.10 -12.91 -16.44
N SER A 254 -13.37 -12.54 -16.48
CA SER A 254 -13.90 -11.32 -15.85
C SER A 254 -13.88 -11.36 -14.32
N THR A 255 -13.75 -12.53 -13.70
CA THR A 255 -13.70 -12.70 -12.23
C THR A 255 -12.30 -12.98 -11.67
N VAL A 256 -11.30 -13.18 -12.55
CA VAL A 256 -9.97 -13.66 -12.18
C VAL A 256 -9.31 -12.86 -11.06
N GLY A 257 -9.48 -11.54 -11.04
CA GLY A 257 -8.92 -10.67 -10.01
C GLY A 257 -9.53 -10.95 -8.65
N VAL A 258 -10.85 -11.02 -8.56
CA VAL A 258 -11.57 -11.35 -7.30
C VAL A 258 -11.18 -12.74 -6.80
N ASP A 259 -11.17 -13.73 -7.69
CA ASP A 259 -10.88 -15.13 -7.32
C ASP A 259 -9.48 -15.26 -6.72
N ARG A 260 -8.50 -14.53 -7.27
CA ARG A 260 -7.11 -14.51 -6.80
C ARG A 260 -6.91 -13.73 -5.51
N LEU A 261 -7.69 -12.68 -5.25
CA LEU A 261 -7.59 -11.88 -4.02
C LEU A 261 -8.31 -12.51 -2.83
N ARG A 262 -9.32 -13.36 -3.05
CA ARG A 262 -10.22 -13.87 -2.01
C ARG A 262 -9.47 -14.51 -0.84
N LYS A 263 -8.59 -15.48 -1.12
CA LYS A 263 -7.84 -16.17 -0.06
C LYS A 263 -6.94 -15.25 0.75
N PHE A 264 -6.29 -14.30 0.09
CA PHE A 264 -5.48 -13.30 0.78
C PHE A 264 -6.34 -12.36 1.65
N THR A 265 -7.48 -11.92 1.15
CA THR A 265 -8.45 -11.11 1.91
C THR A 265 -8.93 -11.85 3.17
N ASP A 266 -9.27 -13.15 3.05
CA ASP A 266 -9.68 -13.98 4.17
C ASP A 266 -8.53 -14.16 5.18
N TRP A 267 -7.30 -14.34 4.69
CA TRP A 267 -6.10 -14.42 5.53
C TRP A 267 -5.87 -13.12 6.32
N LEU A 268 -6.00 -11.95 5.66
CA LEU A 268 -5.90 -10.65 6.32
C LEU A 268 -6.90 -10.55 7.49
N ARG A 269 -8.14 -10.92 7.23
CA ARG A 269 -9.23 -10.84 8.21
C ARG A 269 -8.99 -11.81 9.38
N ALA A 270 -8.64 -13.07 9.09
CA ALA A 270 -8.35 -14.08 10.08
C ALA A 270 -7.18 -13.71 11.01
N ASN A 271 -6.17 -13.01 10.46
CA ASN A 271 -4.98 -12.61 11.21
C ASN A 271 -5.03 -11.14 11.70
N ARG A 272 -6.16 -10.43 11.50
CA ARG A 272 -6.32 -9.01 11.88
C ARG A 272 -5.22 -8.12 11.28
N LYS A 273 -4.92 -8.34 10.02
CA LYS A 273 -3.90 -7.61 9.26
C LYS A 273 -4.55 -6.72 8.20
N LEU A 274 -3.78 -5.79 7.68
CA LEU A 274 -4.19 -4.91 6.58
C LEU A 274 -3.41 -5.25 5.32
N GLY A 275 -4.03 -5.07 4.15
CA GLY A 275 -3.45 -5.32 2.84
C GLY A 275 -3.41 -4.07 1.96
N PHE A 276 -2.49 -4.07 1.03
CA PHE A 276 -2.32 -3.06 0.00
C PHE A 276 -2.02 -3.75 -1.34
N LEU A 277 -2.78 -3.43 -2.38
CA LEU A 277 -2.53 -3.93 -3.74
C LEU A 277 -1.59 -2.97 -4.46
N ALA A 278 -0.27 -3.23 -4.42
CA ALA A 278 0.73 -2.28 -4.88
C ALA A 278 0.99 -2.35 -6.39
N GLU A 279 0.76 -3.52 -7.00
CA GLU A 279 0.82 -3.68 -8.45
C GLU A 279 -0.31 -4.54 -8.97
N PHE A 280 -0.93 -4.07 -10.02
CA PHE A 280 -1.86 -4.78 -10.88
C PHE A 280 -1.97 -4.02 -12.20
N GLY A 281 -2.31 -4.73 -13.26
CA GLY A 281 -2.45 -4.13 -14.57
C GLY A 281 -3.15 -5.07 -15.53
N SER A 282 -3.73 -4.50 -16.60
CA SER A 282 -4.37 -5.25 -17.68
C SER A 282 -4.36 -4.45 -18.97
N ALA A 283 -4.53 -5.14 -20.10
CA ALA A 283 -4.84 -4.48 -21.36
C ALA A 283 -6.26 -3.90 -21.33
N ASN A 284 -6.55 -3.07 -22.32
CA ASN A 284 -7.88 -2.56 -22.55
C ASN A 284 -8.62 -3.48 -23.53
N ASP A 285 -9.37 -4.43 -22.99
CA ASP A 285 -10.33 -5.27 -23.70
C ASP A 285 -11.55 -5.53 -22.79
N PRO A 286 -12.70 -5.95 -23.31
CA PRO A 286 -13.91 -6.08 -22.50
C PRO A 286 -13.76 -7.00 -21.28
N VAL A 287 -13.11 -8.17 -21.43
CA VAL A 287 -12.92 -9.13 -20.34
C VAL A 287 -12.01 -8.54 -19.26
N CYS A 288 -10.92 -7.87 -19.66
CA CYS A 288 -10.00 -7.23 -18.73
C CYS A 288 -10.65 -6.03 -18.03
N ASN A 289 -11.45 -5.23 -18.72
CA ASN A 289 -12.14 -4.08 -18.15
C ASN A 289 -13.16 -4.53 -17.08
N ASP A 290 -13.89 -5.62 -17.34
CA ASP A 290 -14.78 -6.23 -16.35
C ASP A 290 -13.98 -6.78 -15.15
N ALA A 291 -12.90 -7.54 -15.41
CA ALA A 291 -12.04 -8.10 -14.36
C ALA A 291 -11.43 -7.02 -13.47
N LEU A 292 -10.99 -5.91 -14.06
CA LEU A 292 -10.46 -4.76 -13.35
C LEU A 292 -11.53 -4.09 -12.47
N SER A 293 -12.71 -3.86 -13.04
CA SER A 293 -13.84 -3.23 -12.33
C SER A 293 -14.30 -4.09 -11.15
N GLU A 294 -14.44 -5.39 -11.35
CA GLU A 294 -14.84 -6.34 -10.30
C GLU A 294 -13.78 -6.45 -9.21
N MET A 295 -12.50 -6.51 -9.58
CA MET A 295 -11.40 -6.60 -8.61
C MET A 295 -11.31 -5.36 -7.71
N LEU A 296 -11.37 -4.16 -8.29
CA LEU A 296 -11.33 -2.93 -7.51
C LEU A 296 -12.61 -2.72 -6.70
N GLY A 297 -13.77 -3.07 -7.26
CA GLY A 297 -15.04 -3.10 -6.52
C GLY A 297 -15.04 -4.10 -5.36
N TYR A 298 -14.34 -5.23 -5.50
CA TYR A 298 -14.14 -6.18 -4.40
C TYR A 298 -13.28 -5.57 -3.29
N ILE A 299 -12.19 -4.88 -3.63
CA ILE A 299 -11.35 -4.19 -2.65
C ILE A 299 -12.15 -3.11 -1.91
N GLU A 300 -12.96 -2.31 -2.61
CA GLU A 300 -13.85 -1.31 -2.01
C GLU A 300 -14.87 -1.91 -1.04
N LYS A 301 -15.39 -3.10 -1.32
CA LYS A 301 -16.33 -3.81 -0.44
C LYS A 301 -15.65 -4.42 0.80
N ASN A 302 -14.33 -4.54 0.81
CA ASN A 302 -13.53 -5.14 1.87
C ASN A 302 -12.57 -4.13 2.53
N VAL A 303 -13.00 -2.87 2.68
CA VAL A 303 -12.22 -1.77 3.30
C VAL A 303 -11.88 -2.01 4.77
N ASP A 304 -12.49 -3.02 5.41
CA ASP A 304 -12.12 -3.47 6.74
C ASP A 304 -10.69 -3.99 6.81
N VAL A 305 -10.19 -4.57 5.72
CA VAL A 305 -8.83 -5.14 5.62
C VAL A 305 -7.99 -4.57 4.49
N TRP A 306 -8.57 -3.88 3.52
CA TRP A 306 -7.81 -3.24 2.44
C TRP A 306 -7.61 -1.75 2.70
N MET A 307 -6.37 -1.26 2.50
CA MET A 307 -6.02 0.16 2.65
C MET A 307 -6.05 0.93 1.34
N GLY A 308 -5.73 0.29 0.23
CA GLY A 308 -5.63 0.95 -1.06
C GLY A 308 -4.95 0.12 -2.14
N TRP A 309 -4.66 0.81 -3.24
CA TRP A 309 -4.05 0.23 -4.43
C TRP A 309 -3.22 1.23 -5.23
N THR A 310 -2.27 0.70 -6.04
CA THR A 310 -1.54 1.45 -7.06
C THR A 310 -1.41 0.64 -8.35
N TRP A 311 -1.85 1.23 -9.47
CA TRP A 311 -1.81 0.61 -10.79
C TRP A 311 -0.37 0.47 -11.32
N TRP A 312 -0.04 -0.64 -11.98
CA TRP A 312 1.18 -0.80 -12.76
C TRP A 312 0.89 -0.65 -14.25
N ALA A 313 1.40 0.38 -14.96
CA ALA A 313 2.19 1.50 -14.48
C ALA A 313 1.97 2.73 -15.38
N ALA A 314 2.63 3.79 -15.03
CA ALA A 314 2.79 4.96 -15.88
C ALA A 314 4.25 5.44 -15.84
N GLY A 315 4.62 6.29 -16.76
CA GLY A 315 5.94 6.89 -16.85
C GLY A 315 6.28 7.34 -18.28
N ALA A 316 6.96 8.47 -18.41
CA ALA A 316 7.24 9.09 -19.70
C ALA A 316 8.12 8.23 -20.64
N TRP A 317 8.85 7.26 -20.07
CA TRP A 317 9.79 6.42 -20.83
C TRP A 317 9.24 5.04 -21.18
N TRP A 318 7.99 4.72 -20.76
CA TRP A 318 7.35 3.52 -21.25
C TRP A 318 7.08 3.61 -22.74
N ASN A 319 7.27 2.47 -23.43
CA ASN A 319 6.83 2.36 -24.80
C ASN A 319 5.32 2.61 -24.88
N SER A 320 4.88 3.39 -25.85
CA SER A 320 3.43 3.69 -26.05
C SER A 320 2.59 2.44 -26.33
N SER A 321 3.21 1.36 -26.82
CA SER A 321 2.55 0.06 -27.05
C SER A 321 2.49 -0.84 -25.80
N TYR A 322 3.09 -0.45 -24.68
CA TYR A 322 2.99 -1.23 -23.45
C TYR A 322 1.54 -1.25 -22.95
N ALA A 323 0.94 -2.43 -22.89
CA ALA A 323 -0.49 -2.60 -22.68
C ALA A 323 -1.01 -2.02 -21.36
N PHE A 324 -0.17 -1.95 -20.33
CA PHE A 324 -0.54 -1.46 -19.00
C PHE A 324 -0.17 0.02 -18.79
N ASN A 325 0.43 0.67 -19.78
CA ASN A 325 0.81 2.06 -19.66
C ASN A 325 -0.40 2.99 -19.67
N VAL A 326 -0.66 3.64 -18.51
CA VAL A 326 -1.72 4.66 -18.36
C VAL A 326 -1.18 6.10 -18.38
N TYR A 327 0.07 6.29 -18.79
CA TYR A 327 0.62 7.63 -19.02
C TYR A 327 -0.14 8.32 -20.15
N PRO A 328 -0.49 9.61 -20.02
CA PRO A 328 -1.31 10.31 -21.02
C PRO A 328 -0.66 10.25 -22.42
N ASN A 329 -1.47 10.29 -23.42
CA ASN A 329 -1.01 10.41 -24.80
C ASN A 329 -0.35 11.78 -25.03
N LYS A 330 0.43 11.93 -26.12
CA LYS A 330 1.14 13.18 -26.43
C LYS A 330 0.20 14.38 -26.65
N ASP A 331 -1.04 14.12 -27.05
CA ASP A 331 -2.10 15.12 -27.20
C ASP A 331 -2.83 15.44 -25.90
N GLY A 332 -2.42 14.85 -24.78
CA GLY A 332 -3.02 15.02 -23.45
C GLY A 332 -4.24 14.16 -23.20
N THR A 333 -4.69 13.34 -24.15
CA THR A 333 -5.81 12.43 -23.93
C THR A 333 -5.47 11.26 -23.02
N ASN A 334 -6.47 10.77 -22.29
CA ASN A 334 -6.31 9.66 -21.36
C ASN A 334 -6.15 8.31 -22.08
N LYS A 335 -5.43 7.38 -21.48
CA LYS A 335 -5.49 5.97 -21.86
C LYS A 335 -6.85 5.39 -21.44
N PRO A 336 -7.39 4.40 -22.19
CA PRO A 336 -8.73 3.86 -21.94
C PRO A 336 -8.97 3.35 -20.51
N GLN A 337 -7.97 2.71 -19.90
CA GLN A 337 -8.07 2.20 -18.51
C GLN A 337 -8.38 3.29 -17.48
N MET A 338 -8.02 4.55 -17.77
CA MET A 338 -8.31 5.67 -16.90
C MET A 338 -9.82 5.93 -16.76
N ALA A 339 -10.66 5.49 -17.70
CA ALA A 339 -12.10 5.55 -17.58
C ALA A 339 -12.65 4.69 -16.42
N ILE A 340 -11.92 3.64 -16.04
CA ILE A 340 -12.24 2.78 -14.89
C ILE A 340 -11.51 3.29 -13.64
N LEU A 341 -10.22 3.58 -13.75
CA LEU A 341 -9.37 3.92 -12.61
C LEU A 341 -9.73 5.25 -11.96
N SER A 342 -9.99 6.32 -12.73
CA SER A 342 -10.24 7.65 -12.18
C SER A 342 -11.50 7.75 -11.32
N PRO A 343 -12.67 7.21 -11.72
CA PRO A 343 -13.86 7.21 -10.86
C PRO A 343 -13.64 6.44 -9.54
N LEU A 344 -12.93 5.29 -9.59
CA LEU A 344 -12.62 4.48 -8.42
C LEU A 344 -11.63 5.21 -7.49
N ALA A 345 -10.60 5.83 -8.04
CA ALA A 345 -9.66 6.64 -7.27
C ALA A 345 -10.35 7.81 -6.57
N THR A 346 -11.19 8.55 -7.28
CA THR A 346 -11.93 9.68 -6.71
C THR A 346 -12.84 9.27 -5.54
N ARG A 347 -13.45 8.08 -5.59
CA ARG A 347 -14.24 7.55 -4.46
C ARG A 347 -13.36 7.18 -3.26
N ALA A 348 -12.24 6.53 -3.51
CA ALA A 348 -11.30 6.10 -2.49
C ALA A 348 -10.71 7.28 -1.69
N THR A 349 -10.46 8.42 -2.33
CA THR A 349 -9.71 9.53 -1.76
C THR A 349 -10.57 10.64 -1.13
N ARG A 350 -11.89 10.52 -1.16
CA ARG A 350 -12.82 11.53 -0.62
C ARG A 350 -12.82 11.65 0.91
N VAL A 351 -12.16 10.72 1.62
CA VAL A 351 -12.06 10.78 3.08
C VAL A 351 -10.90 11.70 3.46
N PRO A 352 -11.09 12.68 4.38
CA PRO A 352 -10.01 13.58 4.81
C PRO A 352 -8.81 12.79 5.35
N ALA A 353 -7.60 13.26 5.05
CA ALA A 353 -6.33 12.68 5.51
C ALA A 353 -6.24 12.47 7.05
N ALA A 354 -7.07 13.15 7.83
CA ALA A 354 -7.22 12.93 9.28
C ALA A 354 -7.75 11.53 9.63
N ALA A 355 -8.48 10.85 8.74
CA ALA A 355 -8.96 9.48 8.97
C ALA A 355 -7.88 8.43 8.69
N ALA A 356 -6.95 8.68 7.77
CA ALA A 356 -5.80 7.81 7.50
C ALA A 356 -4.82 7.73 8.70
N ALA A 357 -4.86 8.72 9.61
CA ALA A 357 -4.08 8.70 10.86
C ALA A 357 -4.65 7.76 11.94
N ARG A 358 -5.85 7.24 11.76
CA ARG A 358 -6.48 6.31 12.69
C ARG A 358 -6.42 4.88 12.17
N VAL A 359 -5.23 4.31 12.14
CA VAL A 359 -5.11 2.84 12.21
C VAL A 359 -5.76 2.42 13.54
N PRO A 360 -6.74 1.51 13.57
CA PRO A 360 -7.41 1.12 14.81
C PRO A 360 -6.35 0.66 15.82
N ARG A 361 -6.26 1.30 16.97
CA ARG A 361 -5.56 0.72 18.12
C ARG A 361 -6.36 -0.52 18.53
N VAL A 362 -5.86 -1.69 18.22
CA VAL A 362 -6.35 -2.93 18.82
C VAL A 362 -6.04 -2.82 20.30
N GLN A 363 -7.09 -2.65 21.14
CA GLN A 363 -6.90 -2.71 22.58
C GLN A 363 -6.44 -4.13 22.94
N PRO A 364 -5.39 -4.28 23.77
CA PRO A 364 -5.04 -5.59 24.29
C PRO A 364 -6.23 -6.09 25.15
N LEU A 365 -6.68 -7.30 24.89
CA LEU A 365 -7.59 -8.00 25.78
C LEU A 365 -6.89 -8.16 27.14
N ARG A 366 -7.53 -7.68 28.20
CA ARG A 366 -7.16 -7.97 29.59
C ARG A 366 -7.49 -9.42 29.92
#